data_5affc7063096b0e9444fa9a6f497e71a
#
_entry.id   5affc7063096b0e9444fa9a6f497e71a
#
_cell.length_a   1.000
_cell.length_b   1.000
_cell.length_c   1.000
_cell.angle_alpha   90.00
_cell.angle_beta   90.00
_cell.angle_gamma   90.00
#
_symmetry.space_group_name_H-M   'P 1'
#
loop_
_entity.id
_entity.type
_entity.pdbx_description
1 polymer ?
#
loop_
_entity_poly.entity_id
_entity_poly.type
_entity_poly.pdbx_seq_one_letter_code
_entity_poly.pdbx_strand_id
1 'polypeptide(L)'
;KANKVLIVDNKQLNAEQKEFVKTYFDNEVRHDIIPLMIENLPQLPYLRDKSLYLAIVMGNKTDAYQQKFALIEVPSRSVGRFIILPSKAGFTTIMLLEDLIEFNLPIIFSHFKFNQFDAHVFKITKDAEIDLDQEVGLNFIDKISKGIKNRRKGKPVRFVYEKDMNPEMLEFLIKKLGLNRKSSIIPGGHIHNFRHFMDFPNVIKEPNYNRPRPFIHPAFKKKMMVFDLIMQKDIMLHFPYHAYDPVIDMLREAAMDDTVISIKITAYRLASNSKVINALINAARNGKKVTVFLELKARFDEEANLEWKTIMEEEGITVLVGIPNMKVHAKLCVIQKKVKNKLVQYGFISTGNLNEKTAKIYADHCLMTKNVTLMNEANRIFNYLGNWEQGDKPIVKMRNLLISPINMRSAFMDLIEKEIQIAKKGYVASITVKLNSLTDTILLDALYKAVKAGVKVNLIIRGILTLKRTNEKNAGKINAISIVDQYLEHARVIIFN
;
A
#
# COMPACT_ATOMS: atom_id res chain seq x y z
N LYS A 1 7.04 -9.99 -28.66
CA LYS A 1 7.79 -10.00 -29.98
C LYS A 1 7.90 -8.60 -30.59
N ALA A 2 6.85 -7.78 -30.56
CA ALA A 2 6.88 -6.42 -31.14
C ALA A 2 8.03 -5.56 -30.57
N ASN A 3 8.28 -5.64 -29.26
CA ASN A 3 9.34 -4.89 -28.57
C ASN A 3 10.67 -5.63 -28.48
N LYS A 4 10.85 -6.70 -29.27
CA LYS A 4 12.07 -7.53 -29.26
C LYS A 4 12.44 -8.10 -27.88
N VAL A 5 11.46 -8.28 -26.99
CA VAL A 5 11.62 -8.91 -25.68
C VAL A 5 11.00 -10.31 -25.75
N LEU A 6 11.77 -11.31 -25.31
CA LEU A 6 11.36 -12.71 -25.26
C LEU A 6 11.41 -13.17 -23.79
N ILE A 7 10.35 -13.81 -23.33
CA ILE A 7 10.35 -14.57 -22.07
C ILE A 7 10.49 -16.03 -22.46
N VAL A 8 11.48 -16.70 -21.93
CA VAL A 8 11.82 -18.10 -22.24
C VAL A 8 11.79 -18.95 -20.97
N ASP A 9 11.39 -20.19 -21.14
CA ASP A 9 11.45 -21.23 -20.10
C ASP A 9 12.76 -22.04 -20.19
N ASN A 10 12.93 -23.01 -19.29
CA ASN A 10 14.10 -23.88 -19.21
C ASN A 10 14.32 -24.75 -20.48
N LYS A 11 13.26 -25.03 -21.27
CA LYS A 11 13.31 -25.86 -22.47
C LYS A 11 13.80 -25.10 -23.70
N GLN A 12 13.73 -23.79 -23.68
CA GLN A 12 14.01 -22.90 -24.82
C GLN A 12 15.44 -22.31 -24.81
N LEU A 13 16.25 -22.67 -23.81
CA LEU A 13 17.61 -22.16 -23.65
C LEU A 13 18.58 -22.71 -24.70
N ASN A 14 19.38 -21.82 -25.29
CA ASN A 14 20.54 -22.20 -26.08
C ASN A 14 21.75 -22.57 -25.19
N ALA A 15 22.87 -23.02 -25.79
CA ALA A 15 24.04 -23.49 -25.04
C ALA A 15 24.66 -22.40 -24.17
N GLU A 16 24.83 -21.17 -24.67
CA GLU A 16 25.36 -20.01 -23.95
C GLU A 16 24.47 -19.65 -22.77
N GLN A 17 23.15 -19.63 -22.97
CA GLN A 17 22.19 -19.35 -21.93
C GLN A 17 22.15 -20.42 -20.84
N LYS A 18 22.31 -21.70 -21.20
CA LYS A 18 22.41 -22.80 -20.22
C LYS A 18 23.62 -22.64 -19.31
N GLU A 19 24.76 -22.25 -19.86
CA GLU A 19 25.97 -22.02 -19.07
C GLU A 19 25.81 -20.79 -18.17
N PHE A 20 25.24 -19.71 -18.71
CA PHE A 20 24.93 -18.52 -17.92
C PHE A 20 24.00 -18.86 -16.74
N VAL A 21 22.90 -19.62 -17.00
CA VAL A 21 21.91 -20.00 -15.98
C VAL A 21 22.53 -20.81 -14.84
N LYS A 22 23.47 -21.73 -15.14
CA LYS A 22 24.21 -22.48 -14.12
C LYS A 22 25.09 -21.56 -13.27
N THR A 23 25.90 -20.74 -13.93
CA THR A 23 26.79 -19.80 -13.24
C THR A 23 26.01 -18.80 -12.38
N TYR A 24 24.93 -18.25 -12.90
CA TYR A 24 24.06 -17.33 -12.18
C TYR A 24 23.40 -18.02 -10.98
N PHE A 25 22.95 -19.27 -11.15
CA PHE A 25 22.40 -20.06 -10.05
C PHE A 25 23.41 -20.24 -8.93
N ASP A 26 24.61 -20.66 -9.23
CA ASP A 26 25.65 -20.91 -8.22
C ASP A 26 26.06 -19.63 -7.46
N ASN A 27 26.17 -18.50 -8.17
CA ASN A 27 26.63 -17.24 -7.58
C ASN A 27 25.55 -16.48 -6.83
N GLU A 28 24.32 -16.42 -7.37
CA GLU A 28 23.29 -15.47 -6.92
C GLU A 28 22.08 -16.14 -6.27
N VAL A 29 21.78 -17.42 -6.61
CA VAL A 29 20.50 -18.01 -6.23
C VAL A 29 20.65 -19.11 -5.20
N ARG A 30 21.69 -19.93 -5.32
CA ARG A 30 21.89 -21.17 -4.55
C ARG A 30 21.81 -20.97 -3.04
N HIS A 31 22.35 -19.87 -2.54
CA HIS A 31 22.38 -19.54 -1.11
C HIS A 31 21.01 -19.24 -0.51
N ASP A 32 20.06 -18.84 -1.33
CA ASP A 32 18.69 -18.53 -0.93
C ASP A 32 17.71 -19.73 -1.11
N ILE A 33 18.20 -20.86 -1.65
CA ILE A 33 17.37 -22.04 -1.87
C ILE A 33 17.34 -22.92 -0.62
N ILE A 34 16.13 -23.13 -0.10
CA ILE A 34 15.87 -24.00 1.05
C ILE A 34 14.85 -25.08 0.61
N PRO A 35 15.32 -26.27 0.15
CA PRO A 35 14.43 -27.35 -0.22
C PRO A 35 13.80 -27.99 1.02
N LEU A 36 12.50 -28.18 0.99
CA LEU A 36 11.73 -28.85 2.04
C LEU A 36 11.26 -30.23 1.53
N MET A 37 11.73 -31.30 2.13
CA MET A 37 11.24 -32.66 1.88
C MET A 37 9.95 -32.85 2.66
N ILE A 38 8.83 -33.12 1.97
CA ILE A 38 7.50 -32.95 2.59
C ILE A 38 6.74 -34.26 2.85
N GLU A 39 7.21 -35.40 2.36
CA GLU A 39 6.46 -36.67 2.48
C GLU A 39 6.24 -37.05 3.95
N ASN A 40 7.30 -37.04 4.73
CA ASN A 40 7.31 -37.55 6.12
C ASN A 40 6.93 -36.48 7.15
N LEU A 41 6.63 -35.27 6.72
CA LEU A 41 6.23 -34.22 7.63
C LEU A 41 4.78 -34.45 8.11
N PRO A 42 4.50 -34.47 9.42
CA PRO A 42 3.14 -34.59 9.92
C PRO A 42 2.26 -33.42 9.46
N GLN A 43 2.85 -32.23 9.40
CA GLN A 43 2.23 -31.00 8.86
C GLN A 43 3.25 -30.24 8.01
N LEU A 44 2.77 -29.56 6.96
CA LEU A 44 3.64 -28.66 6.21
C LEU A 44 4.13 -27.53 7.10
N PRO A 45 5.40 -27.13 6.98
CA PRO A 45 5.88 -25.94 7.68
C PRO A 45 5.13 -24.70 7.21
N TYR A 46 5.36 -23.60 7.90
CA TYR A 46 4.75 -22.33 7.54
C TYR A 46 5.11 -21.92 6.10
N LEU A 47 4.11 -21.93 5.22
CA LEU A 47 4.25 -21.33 3.89
C LEU A 47 3.85 -19.84 3.95
N ARG A 48 4.66 -18.98 3.37
CA ARG A 48 4.40 -17.52 3.36
C ARG A 48 3.22 -17.16 2.46
N ASP A 49 2.42 -16.21 2.90
CA ASP A 49 1.31 -15.67 2.11
C ASP A 49 1.83 -14.98 0.84
N LYS A 50 1.19 -15.28 -0.28
CA LYS A 50 1.47 -14.71 -1.61
C LYS A 50 2.87 -14.99 -2.18
N SER A 51 3.69 -15.81 -1.55
CA SER A 51 4.93 -16.31 -2.15
C SER A 51 4.64 -17.35 -3.23
N LEU A 52 5.58 -17.50 -4.16
CA LEU A 52 5.57 -18.56 -5.17
C LEU A 52 6.36 -19.74 -4.62
N TYR A 53 5.87 -20.92 -4.91
CA TYR A 53 6.50 -22.18 -4.57
C TYR A 53 6.59 -23.09 -5.78
N LEU A 54 7.67 -23.84 -5.87
CA LEU A 54 7.78 -24.99 -6.76
C LEU A 54 7.40 -26.24 -5.97
N ALA A 55 6.42 -27.00 -6.47
CA ALA A 55 6.08 -28.34 -6.03
C ALA A 55 6.83 -29.31 -6.94
N ILE A 56 7.67 -30.15 -6.36
CA ILE A 56 8.63 -30.96 -7.08
C ILE A 56 8.40 -32.44 -6.77
N VAL A 57 8.15 -33.21 -7.81
CA VAL A 57 8.16 -34.67 -7.77
C VAL A 57 9.48 -35.15 -8.37
N MET A 58 10.22 -35.95 -7.63
CA MET A 58 11.50 -36.48 -8.08
C MET A 58 11.54 -37.99 -7.95
N GLY A 59 12.16 -38.67 -8.91
CA GLY A 59 12.26 -40.12 -8.96
C GLY A 59 13.20 -40.63 -10.05
N ASN A 60 13.13 -41.92 -10.32
CA ASN A 60 13.87 -42.56 -11.38
C ASN A 60 12.91 -43.15 -12.41
N LYS A 61 13.25 -43.08 -13.69
CA LYS A 61 12.43 -43.66 -14.79
C LYS A 61 12.18 -45.16 -14.65
N THR A 62 13.06 -45.84 -13.94
CA THR A 62 13.03 -47.30 -13.79
C THR A 62 12.28 -47.79 -12.56
N ASP A 63 11.92 -46.90 -11.65
CA ASP A 63 11.25 -47.25 -10.40
C ASP A 63 10.20 -46.17 -10.02
N ALA A 64 8.98 -46.41 -10.48
CA ALA A 64 7.86 -45.50 -10.22
C ALA A 64 7.41 -45.48 -8.75
N TYR A 65 7.86 -46.43 -7.92
CA TYR A 65 7.47 -46.53 -6.51
C TYR A 65 8.36 -45.72 -5.57
N GLN A 66 9.50 -45.21 -6.02
CA GLN A 66 10.42 -44.39 -5.22
C GLN A 66 10.33 -42.89 -5.57
N GLN A 67 9.14 -42.34 -5.59
CA GLN A 67 9.00 -40.88 -5.75
C GLN A 67 9.19 -40.19 -4.44
N LYS A 68 9.80 -38.98 -4.48
CA LYS A 68 9.90 -38.06 -3.36
C LYS A 68 9.32 -36.70 -3.71
N PHE A 69 8.75 -36.06 -2.71
CA PHE A 69 8.11 -34.77 -2.84
C PHE A 69 8.90 -33.69 -2.12
N ALA A 70 9.14 -32.57 -2.78
CA ALA A 70 9.79 -31.42 -2.20
C ALA A 70 9.06 -30.12 -2.54
N LEU A 71 9.27 -29.11 -1.70
CA LEU A 71 8.87 -27.74 -1.97
C LEU A 71 10.09 -26.83 -1.94
N ILE A 72 10.11 -25.86 -2.85
CA ILE A 72 11.08 -24.76 -2.81
C ILE A 72 10.29 -23.44 -2.86
N GLU A 73 10.49 -22.55 -1.88
CA GLU A 73 10.03 -21.17 -1.99
C GLU A 73 10.90 -20.46 -3.02
N VAL A 74 10.28 -19.81 -4.02
CA VAL A 74 11.00 -19.02 -5.02
C VAL A 74 11.47 -17.72 -4.35
N PRO A 75 12.78 -17.48 -4.21
CA PRO A 75 13.33 -16.36 -3.44
C PRO A 75 13.28 -15.03 -4.22
N SER A 76 12.12 -14.71 -4.78
CA SER A 76 11.94 -13.51 -5.62
C SER A 76 12.10 -12.17 -4.89
N ARG A 77 12.17 -12.20 -3.55
CA ARG A 77 12.38 -10.98 -2.73
C ARG A 77 13.86 -10.60 -2.60
N SER A 78 14.74 -11.58 -2.54
CA SER A 78 16.20 -11.37 -2.42
C SER A 78 16.88 -11.30 -3.77
N VAL A 79 16.58 -12.22 -4.68
CA VAL A 79 17.24 -12.34 -6.00
C VAL A 79 16.55 -11.50 -7.08
N GLY A 80 15.25 -11.20 -6.92
CA GLY A 80 14.42 -10.71 -8.01
C GLY A 80 13.81 -11.86 -8.80
N ARG A 81 12.80 -11.57 -9.64
CA ARG A 81 12.09 -12.64 -10.37
C ARG A 81 12.51 -12.75 -11.84
N PHE A 82 13.04 -11.67 -12.41
CA PHE A 82 13.30 -11.56 -13.85
C PHE A 82 14.81 -11.54 -14.10
N ILE A 83 15.32 -12.58 -14.74
CA ILE A 83 16.73 -12.73 -15.04
C ILE A 83 16.94 -12.40 -16.52
N ILE A 84 17.82 -11.41 -16.82
CA ILE A 84 18.19 -11.06 -18.18
C ILE A 84 19.28 -12.01 -18.64
N LEU A 85 19.00 -12.78 -19.70
CA LEU A 85 19.92 -13.75 -20.27
C LEU A 85 20.79 -13.13 -21.39
N PRO A 86 21.96 -13.71 -21.71
CA PRO A 86 22.68 -13.40 -22.91
C PRO A 86 21.76 -13.53 -24.14
N SER A 87 21.77 -12.53 -25.01
CA SER A 87 20.81 -12.43 -26.10
C SER A 87 21.47 -12.05 -27.40
N LYS A 88 20.94 -12.54 -28.52
CA LYS A 88 21.38 -12.10 -29.86
C LYS A 88 21.14 -10.60 -30.04
N ALA A 89 21.95 -9.95 -30.85
CA ALA A 89 21.83 -8.52 -31.12
C ALA A 89 20.41 -8.10 -31.50
N GLY A 90 19.90 -7.09 -30.82
CA GLY A 90 18.58 -6.53 -31.05
C GLY A 90 17.40 -7.19 -30.34
N PHE A 91 17.64 -8.26 -29.53
CA PHE A 91 16.65 -8.88 -28.66
C PHE A 91 17.10 -8.79 -27.19
N THR A 92 16.14 -8.81 -26.29
CA THR A 92 16.38 -9.03 -24.86
C THR A 92 15.64 -10.29 -24.46
N THR A 93 16.35 -11.26 -23.93
CA THR A 93 15.79 -12.53 -23.44
C THR A 93 15.71 -12.50 -21.92
N ILE A 94 14.57 -12.85 -21.37
CA ILE A 94 14.31 -12.84 -19.93
C ILE A 94 13.85 -14.24 -19.54
N MET A 95 14.34 -14.75 -18.42
CA MET A 95 13.90 -15.99 -17.79
C MET A 95 13.31 -15.67 -16.42
N LEU A 96 12.28 -16.40 -16.03
CA LEU A 96 11.73 -16.31 -14.68
C LEU A 96 12.61 -17.09 -13.69
N LEU A 97 12.68 -16.63 -12.45
CA LEU A 97 13.49 -17.27 -11.41
C LEU A 97 13.02 -18.70 -11.13
N GLU A 98 11.72 -18.96 -11.18
CA GLU A 98 11.16 -20.29 -11.03
C GLU A 98 11.68 -21.27 -12.11
N ASP A 99 11.77 -20.84 -13.37
CA ASP A 99 12.30 -21.65 -14.47
C ASP A 99 13.81 -21.90 -14.32
N LEU A 100 14.54 -20.89 -13.82
CA LEU A 100 15.96 -21.01 -13.51
C LEU A 100 16.20 -22.04 -12.40
N ILE A 101 15.38 -22.05 -11.37
CA ILE A 101 15.45 -23.05 -10.28
C ILE A 101 15.12 -24.43 -10.82
N GLU A 102 14.05 -24.55 -11.63
CA GLU A 102 13.66 -25.82 -12.25
C GLU A 102 14.79 -26.41 -13.10
N PHE A 103 15.48 -25.59 -13.90
CA PHE A 103 16.64 -26.03 -14.69
C PHE A 103 17.76 -26.60 -13.81
N ASN A 104 17.93 -26.12 -12.60
CA ASN A 104 19.01 -26.52 -11.69
C ASN A 104 18.60 -27.56 -10.63
N LEU A 105 17.38 -28.13 -10.71
CA LEU A 105 16.93 -29.20 -9.79
C LEU A 105 17.90 -30.39 -9.68
N PRO A 106 18.53 -30.88 -10.77
CA PRO A 106 19.51 -31.96 -10.68
C PRO A 106 20.71 -31.60 -9.79
N ILE A 107 21.12 -30.33 -9.73
CA ILE A 107 22.21 -29.88 -8.88
C ILE A 107 21.72 -29.72 -7.43
N ILE A 108 20.55 -29.15 -7.24
CA ILE A 108 19.95 -28.96 -5.91
C ILE A 108 19.76 -30.29 -5.18
N PHE A 109 19.28 -31.31 -5.91
CA PHE A 109 18.97 -32.63 -5.35
C PHE A 109 20.03 -33.70 -5.70
N SER A 110 21.24 -33.31 -6.02
CA SER A 110 22.32 -34.23 -6.45
C SER A 110 22.62 -35.39 -5.48
N HIS A 111 22.36 -35.18 -4.18
CA HIS A 111 22.56 -36.21 -3.15
C HIS A 111 21.59 -37.39 -3.27
N PHE A 112 20.44 -37.20 -3.90
CA PHE A 112 19.41 -38.29 -4.01
C PHE A 112 19.55 -39.22 -5.21
N LYS A 113 20.47 -38.92 -6.13
CA LYS A 113 20.70 -39.72 -7.37
C LYS A 113 19.45 -39.91 -8.23
N PHE A 114 18.46 -39.02 -8.13
CA PHE A 114 17.29 -38.98 -9.01
C PHE A 114 17.66 -38.43 -10.38
N ASN A 115 17.01 -38.92 -11.43
CA ASN A 115 17.24 -38.48 -12.80
C ASN A 115 16.00 -37.91 -13.50
N GLN A 116 14.88 -37.87 -12.79
CA GLN A 116 13.63 -37.31 -13.28
C GLN A 116 13.10 -36.31 -12.24
N PHE A 117 12.76 -35.14 -12.75
CA PHE A 117 12.18 -34.05 -11.96
C PHE A 117 10.97 -33.52 -12.69
N ASP A 118 9.85 -33.41 -12.00
CA ASP A 118 8.61 -32.77 -12.44
C ASP A 118 8.26 -31.66 -11.47
N ALA A 119 8.29 -30.43 -11.93
CA ALA A 119 8.16 -29.25 -11.06
C ALA A 119 7.10 -28.30 -11.58
N HIS A 120 6.22 -27.85 -10.69
CA HIS A 120 5.12 -26.98 -11.02
C HIS A 120 4.97 -25.84 -10.02
N VAL A 121 4.64 -24.66 -10.54
CA VAL A 121 4.46 -23.46 -9.72
C VAL A 121 3.09 -23.48 -9.06
N PHE A 122 3.07 -23.12 -7.77
CA PHE A 122 1.82 -22.81 -7.07
C PHE A 122 1.96 -21.60 -6.15
N LYS A 123 0.80 -21.09 -5.75
CA LYS A 123 0.68 -19.96 -4.84
C LYS A 123 -0.49 -20.18 -3.90
N ILE A 124 -0.27 -19.85 -2.63
CA ILE A 124 -1.34 -19.78 -1.63
C ILE A 124 -1.65 -18.34 -1.27
N THR A 125 -2.91 -18.09 -0.93
CA THR A 125 -3.32 -16.85 -0.26
C THR A 125 -4.03 -17.24 1.01
N LYS A 126 -3.59 -16.67 2.11
CA LYS A 126 -4.18 -16.89 3.43
C LYS A 126 -5.20 -15.81 3.74
N ASP A 127 -6.08 -16.08 4.68
CA ASP A 127 -6.94 -15.04 5.21
C ASP A 127 -6.08 -13.93 5.81
N ALA A 128 -6.36 -12.71 5.38
CA ALA A 128 -5.60 -11.53 5.78
C ALA A 128 -6.29 -10.73 6.89
N GLU A 129 -7.49 -11.13 7.31
CA GLU A 129 -8.21 -10.45 8.38
C GLU A 129 -7.60 -10.76 9.74
N ILE A 130 -7.42 -9.70 10.52
CA ILE A 130 -7.06 -9.80 11.93
C ILE A 130 -8.33 -9.58 12.70
N ASP A 131 -8.87 -10.64 13.28
CA ASP A 131 -10.00 -10.56 14.19
C ASP A 131 -9.48 -10.05 15.55
N LEU A 132 -9.87 -8.83 15.90
CA LEU A 132 -9.45 -8.16 17.13
C LEU A 132 -10.51 -8.26 18.24
N ASP A 133 -11.71 -8.74 17.91
CA ASP A 133 -12.86 -8.65 18.81
C ASP A 133 -13.00 -9.84 19.79
N GLN A 134 -12.32 -10.96 19.54
CA GLN A 134 -12.53 -12.20 20.29
C GLN A 134 -11.75 -12.32 21.62
N GLU A 135 -10.92 -11.32 22.00
CA GLU A 135 -10.07 -11.49 23.20
C GLU A 135 -10.35 -10.44 24.27
N VAL A 136 -10.91 -10.92 25.37
CA VAL A 136 -11.13 -10.14 26.59
C VAL A 136 -9.82 -10.15 27.40
N GLY A 137 -9.35 -8.96 27.84
CA GLY A 137 -8.23 -8.84 28.79
C GLY A 137 -6.85 -8.51 28.24
N LEU A 138 -6.66 -8.50 26.91
CA LEU A 138 -5.40 -8.07 26.30
C LEU A 138 -5.45 -6.57 25.91
N ASN A 139 -4.30 -5.90 26.04
CA ASN A 139 -4.20 -4.54 25.52
C ASN A 139 -4.21 -4.54 23.97
N PHE A 140 -4.46 -3.38 23.36
CA PHE A 140 -4.63 -3.24 21.92
C PHE A 140 -3.42 -3.70 21.09
N ILE A 141 -2.21 -3.45 21.59
CA ILE A 141 -0.95 -3.80 20.92
C ILE A 141 -0.76 -5.31 20.95
N ASP A 142 -1.04 -5.95 22.08
CA ASP A 142 -0.94 -7.41 22.22
C ASP A 142 -1.95 -8.12 21.31
N LYS A 143 -3.16 -7.58 21.18
CA LYS A 143 -4.17 -8.08 20.24
C LYS A 143 -3.66 -8.02 18.79
N ILE A 144 -3.06 -6.91 18.37
CA ILE A 144 -2.48 -6.79 17.03
C ILE A 144 -1.31 -7.75 16.84
N SER A 145 -0.38 -7.81 17.79
CA SER A 145 0.79 -8.71 17.73
C SER A 145 0.36 -10.16 17.63
N LYS A 146 -0.65 -10.56 18.42
CA LYS A 146 -1.22 -11.91 18.37
C LYS A 146 -1.98 -12.14 17.06
N GLY A 147 -2.76 -11.16 16.60
CA GLY A 147 -3.43 -11.20 15.31
C GLY A 147 -2.47 -11.39 14.14
N ILE A 148 -1.31 -10.71 14.15
CA ILE A 148 -0.24 -10.91 13.16
C ILE A 148 0.30 -12.34 13.23
N LYS A 149 0.60 -12.86 14.44
CA LYS A 149 1.06 -14.24 14.61
C LYS A 149 0.00 -15.25 14.15
N ASN A 150 -1.27 -15.02 14.46
CA ASN A 150 -2.38 -15.88 14.01
C ASN A 150 -2.57 -15.82 12.50
N ARG A 151 -2.47 -14.64 11.88
CA ARG A 151 -2.51 -14.50 10.42
C ARG A 151 -1.37 -15.26 9.73
N ARG A 152 -0.17 -15.25 10.31
CA ARG A 152 0.94 -16.08 9.81
C ARG A 152 0.57 -17.57 9.82
N LYS A 153 -0.14 -18.05 10.87
CA LYS A 153 -0.64 -19.42 11.00
C LYS A 153 -1.98 -19.66 10.30
N GLY A 154 -2.58 -18.63 9.71
CA GLY A 154 -3.90 -18.68 9.08
C GLY A 154 -4.00 -19.76 8.00
N LYS A 155 -5.18 -20.37 7.88
CA LYS A 155 -5.45 -21.39 6.87
C LYS A 155 -5.46 -20.76 5.48
N PRO A 156 -4.92 -21.45 4.46
CA PRO A 156 -5.06 -21.01 3.08
C PRO A 156 -6.53 -20.93 2.69
N VAL A 157 -6.94 -19.80 2.10
CA VAL A 157 -8.30 -19.61 1.56
C VAL A 157 -8.32 -19.69 0.04
N ARG A 158 -7.15 -19.56 -0.61
CA ARG A 158 -7.01 -19.68 -2.05
C ARG A 158 -5.70 -20.41 -2.38
N PHE A 159 -5.81 -21.39 -3.25
CA PHE A 159 -4.70 -22.16 -3.81
C PHE A 159 -4.77 -22.08 -5.33
N VAL A 160 -3.77 -21.48 -5.95
CA VAL A 160 -3.63 -21.37 -7.41
C VAL A 160 -2.43 -22.20 -7.79
N TYR A 161 -2.59 -23.12 -8.72
CA TYR A 161 -1.56 -24.07 -9.13
C TYR A 161 -1.51 -24.20 -10.65
N GLU A 162 -0.39 -24.62 -11.15
CA GLU A 162 -0.20 -24.91 -12.57
C GLU A 162 -1.04 -26.15 -12.96
N LYS A 163 -1.92 -25.99 -13.96
CA LYS A 163 -2.94 -27.01 -14.31
C LYS A 163 -2.38 -28.39 -14.62
N ASP A 164 -1.12 -28.43 -15.10
CA ASP A 164 -0.44 -29.65 -15.51
C ASP A 164 0.35 -30.30 -14.34
N MET A 165 0.18 -29.80 -13.10
CA MET A 165 0.79 -30.38 -11.89
C MET A 165 0.41 -31.83 -11.72
N ASN A 166 1.40 -32.65 -11.36
CA ASN A 166 1.23 -34.08 -11.06
C ASN A 166 0.04 -34.29 -10.10
N PRO A 167 -0.93 -35.17 -10.45
CA PRO A 167 -2.14 -35.38 -9.65
C PRO A 167 -1.87 -35.86 -8.22
N GLU A 168 -0.89 -36.71 -7.99
CA GLU A 168 -0.54 -37.21 -6.65
C GLU A 168 0.01 -36.09 -5.78
N MET A 169 0.89 -35.21 -6.33
CA MET A 169 1.39 -34.02 -5.67
C MET A 169 0.26 -33.05 -5.36
N LEU A 170 -0.68 -32.86 -6.28
CA LEU A 170 -1.82 -31.96 -6.08
C LEU A 170 -2.70 -32.44 -4.92
N GLU A 171 -3.07 -33.71 -4.90
CA GLU A 171 -3.86 -34.30 -3.82
C GLU A 171 -3.13 -34.24 -2.48
N PHE A 172 -1.83 -34.53 -2.49
CA PHE A 172 -0.98 -34.44 -1.31
C PHE A 172 -0.99 -33.01 -0.74
N LEU A 173 -0.81 -31.98 -1.58
CA LEU A 173 -0.83 -30.58 -1.15
C LEU A 173 -2.20 -30.16 -0.64
N ILE A 174 -3.29 -30.51 -1.31
CA ILE A 174 -4.66 -30.22 -0.87
C ILE A 174 -4.89 -30.77 0.53
N LYS A 175 -4.52 -32.03 0.76
CA LYS A 175 -4.66 -32.71 2.05
C LYS A 175 -3.80 -32.05 3.14
N LYS A 176 -2.51 -31.84 2.88
CA LYS A 176 -1.54 -31.28 3.84
C LYS A 176 -1.80 -29.80 4.17
N LEU A 177 -2.33 -29.02 3.23
CA LEU A 177 -2.73 -27.63 3.45
C LEU A 177 -4.10 -27.48 4.11
N GLY A 178 -4.81 -28.60 4.32
CA GLY A 178 -6.15 -28.60 4.91
C GLY A 178 -7.18 -27.86 4.06
N LEU A 179 -7.00 -27.86 2.74
CA LEU A 179 -7.93 -27.23 1.81
C LEU A 179 -9.22 -28.07 1.72
N ASN A 180 -10.35 -27.41 1.63
CA ASN A 180 -11.65 -28.03 1.57
C ASN A 180 -12.54 -27.36 0.49
N ARG A 181 -13.79 -27.81 0.36
CA ARG A 181 -14.75 -27.27 -0.63
C ARG A 181 -15.02 -25.75 -0.49
N LYS A 182 -14.73 -25.14 0.67
CA LYS A 182 -14.84 -23.69 0.89
C LYS A 182 -13.61 -22.93 0.40
N SER A 183 -12.49 -23.62 0.17
CA SER A 183 -11.26 -23.03 -0.34
C SER A 183 -11.35 -22.89 -1.86
N SER A 184 -10.85 -21.78 -2.40
CA SER A 184 -10.73 -21.60 -3.85
C SER A 184 -9.50 -22.32 -4.36
N ILE A 185 -9.71 -23.48 -5.00
CA ILE A 185 -8.65 -24.26 -5.66
C ILE A 185 -8.77 -23.99 -7.15
N ILE A 186 -7.77 -23.31 -7.73
CA ILE A 186 -7.85 -22.74 -9.07
C ILE A 186 -6.70 -23.24 -9.92
N PRO A 187 -6.96 -24.04 -10.98
CA PRO A 187 -5.96 -24.34 -11.99
C PRO A 187 -5.62 -23.09 -12.79
N GLY A 188 -4.33 -22.86 -13.02
CA GLY A 188 -3.82 -21.70 -13.75
C GLY A 188 -2.79 -22.10 -14.81
N GLY A 189 -2.22 -21.13 -15.48
CA GLY A 189 -1.07 -21.32 -16.36
C GLY A 189 0.24 -21.38 -15.56
N HIS A 190 1.36 -21.42 -16.28
CA HIS A 190 2.69 -21.46 -15.70
C HIS A 190 3.03 -20.16 -14.91
N ILE A 191 2.66 -19.00 -15.43
CA ILE A 191 2.99 -17.71 -14.80
C ILE A 191 1.95 -17.30 -13.76
N HIS A 192 2.35 -17.24 -12.50
CA HIS A 192 1.54 -16.76 -11.39
C HIS A 192 2.04 -15.41 -10.86
N ASN A 193 1.28 -14.80 -9.95
CA ASN A 193 1.66 -13.56 -9.24
C ASN A 193 2.05 -12.39 -10.14
N PHE A 194 1.16 -12.01 -11.05
CA PHE A 194 1.36 -10.89 -11.99
C PHE A 194 1.76 -9.55 -11.34
N ARG A 195 1.56 -9.39 -10.03
CA ARG A 195 2.05 -8.21 -9.32
C ARG A 195 3.56 -8.02 -9.46
N HIS A 196 4.33 -9.10 -9.57
CA HIS A 196 5.79 -9.01 -9.75
C HIS A 196 6.18 -8.36 -11.08
N PHE A 197 5.28 -8.32 -12.08
CA PHE A 197 5.53 -7.60 -13.32
C PHE A 197 5.60 -6.07 -13.15
N MET A 198 5.25 -5.53 -11.98
CA MET A 198 5.56 -4.13 -11.65
C MET A 198 7.07 -3.86 -11.54
N ASP A 199 7.85 -4.91 -11.24
CA ASP A 199 9.31 -4.88 -11.16
C ASP A 199 9.96 -5.45 -12.43
N PHE A 200 9.20 -5.57 -13.53
CA PHE A 200 9.72 -6.04 -14.81
C PHE A 200 10.85 -5.13 -15.29
N PRO A 201 12.00 -5.68 -15.74
CA PRO A 201 13.15 -4.89 -16.16
C PRO A 201 12.79 -3.87 -17.24
N ASN A 202 13.37 -2.67 -17.14
CA ASN A 202 13.15 -1.61 -18.13
C ASN A 202 13.98 -1.87 -19.41
N VAL A 203 13.58 -2.90 -20.15
CA VAL A 203 14.25 -3.37 -21.37
C VAL A 203 13.56 -2.89 -22.65
N ILE A 204 12.44 -2.20 -22.54
CA ILE A 204 11.70 -1.63 -23.67
C ILE A 204 12.24 -0.23 -23.91
N LYS A 205 12.78 0.04 -25.12
CA LYS A 205 13.40 1.33 -25.48
C LYS A 205 12.42 2.51 -25.43
N GLU A 206 11.15 2.26 -25.65
CA GLU A 206 10.07 3.23 -25.51
C GLU A 206 9.13 2.75 -24.40
N PRO A 207 9.38 3.13 -23.13
CA PRO A 207 8.42 2.84 -22.08
C PRO A 207 7.13 3.61 -22.41
N ASN A 208 6.00 2.92 -22.39
CA ASN A 208 4.67 3.53 -22.62
C ASN A 208 4.35 4.69 -21.67
N TYR A 209 5.15 4.86 -20.61
CA TYR A 209 4.98 5.88 -19.58
C TYR A 209 6.31 6.55 -19.24
N ASN A 210 6.61 7.63 -19.93
CA ASN A 210 7.66 8.54 -19.48
C ASN A 210 7.12 9.37 -18.32
N ARG A 211 7.24 8.86 -17.09
CA ARG A 211 6.86 9.63 -15.92
C ARG A 211 7.73 10.87 -15.82
N PRO A 212 7.16 12.08 -15.94
CA PRO A 212 7.94 13.29 -15.78
C PRO A 212 8.56 13.32 -14.39
N ARG A 213 9.78 13.85 -14.28
CA ARG A 213 10.40 14.08 -12.97
C ARG A 213 9.57 15.13 -12.23
N PRO A 214 9.29 14.91 -10.93
CA PRO A 214 8.62 15.91 -10.12
C PRO A 214 9.38 17.25 -10.19
N PHE A 215 8.67 18.32 -10.40
CA PHE A 215 9.28 19.65 -10.41
C PHE A 215 9.17 20.32 -9.02
N ILE A 216 10.11 21.21 -8.73
CA ILE A 216 10.08 21.99 -7.51
C ILE A 216 8.99 23.06 -7.63
N HIS A 217 8.04 23.08 -6.68
CA HIS A 217 6.99 24.11 -6.64
C HIS A 217 7.63 25.50 -6.63
N PRO A 218 7.12 26.48 -7.40
CA PRO A 218 7.74 27.79 -7.59
C PRO A 218 8.08 28.53 -6.29
N ALA A 219 7.29 28.38 -5.22
CA ALA A 219 7.56 28.97 -3.93
C ALA A 219 8.91 28.55 -3.33
N PHE A 220 9.38 27.30 -3.60
CA PHE A 220 10.61 26.76 -3.04
C PHE A 220 11.85 26.94 -3.95
N LYS A 221 11.71 27.64 -5.08
CA LYS A 221 12.86 28.00 -5.92
C LYS A 221 13.79 29.02 -5.25
N LYS A 222 13.26 29.79 -4.34
CA LYS A 222 14.04 30.72 -3.49
C LYS A 222 14.67 29.94 -2.35
N LYS A 223 15.94 30.21 -2.05
CA LYS A 223 16.62 29.63 -0.87
C LYS A 223 16.14 30.30 0.43
N MET A 224 14.91 29.99 0.80
CA MET A 224 14.26 30.46 2.04
C MET A 224 13.81 29.27 2.84
N MET A 225 13.73 29.41 4.15
CA MET A 225 13.17 28.37 5.02
C MET A 225 11.70 28.13 4.67
N VAL A 226 11.25 26.90 4.76
CA VAL A 226 9.85 26.54 4.50
C VAL A 226 8.90 27.28 5.44
N PHE A 227 9.31 27.46 6.71
CA PHE A 227 8.58 28.26 7.68
C PHE A 227 8.31 29.67 7.15
N ASP A 228 9.33 30.39 6.66
CA ASP A 228 9.20 31.78 6.20
C ASP A 228 8.27 31.88 4.97
N LEU A 229 8.31 30.89 4.11
CA LEU A 229 7.41 30.81 2.95
C LEU A 229 5.95 30.63 3.37
N ILE A 230 5.70 29.72 4.32
CA ILE A 230 4.36 29.48 4.89
C ILE A 230 3.86 30.73 5.64
N MET A 231 4.77 31.47 6.26
CA MET A 231 4.40 32.73 6.92
C MET A 231 3.96 33.81 5.93
N GLN A 232 4.34 33.76 4.67
CA GLN A 232 3.89 34.71 3.66
C GLN A 232 2.53 34.31 3.07
N LYS A 233 2.33 33.05 2.74
CA LYS A 233 1.08 32.51 2.16
C LYS A 233 0.98 30.99 2.32
N ASP A 234 -0.24 30.49 2.28
CA ASP A 234 -0.51 29.04 2.16
C ASP A 234 0.08 28.49 0.88
N ILE A 235 0.61 27.25 0.94
CA ILE A 235 1.22 26.57 -0.20
C ILE A 235 0.55 25.22 -0.41
N MET A 236 -0.02 25.03 -1.61
CA MET A 236 -0.62 23.76 -2.00
C MET A 236 0.36 22.95 -2.85
N LEU A 237 0.84 21.84 -2.33
CA LEU A 237 1.59 20.84 -3.10
C LEU A 237 0.64 19.84 -3.76
N HIS A 238 0.98 19.42 -4.96
CA HIS A 238 0.25 18.38 -5.70
C HIS A 238 1.22 17.28 -6.14
N PHE A 239 1.19 16.16 -5.46
CA PHE A 239 1.99 14.98 -5.82
C PHE A 239 1.29 14.18 -6.93
N PRO A 240 2.04 13.47 -7.76
CA PRO A 240 3.50 13.35 -7.84
C PRO A 240 4.15 14.43 -8.72
N TYR A 241 3.39 15.43 -9.16
CA TYR A 241 3.89 16.50 -10.05
C TYR A 241 4.88 17.42 -9.33
N HIS A 242 4.59 17.82 -8.08
CA HIS A 242 5.54 18.51 -7.24
C HIS A 242 6.45 17.51 -6.48
N ALA A 243 7.71 17.91 -6.26
CA ALA A 243 8.62 17.18 -5.38
C ALA A 243 8.08 17.10 -3.94
N TYR A 244 8.34 15.99 -3.27
CA TYR A 244 7.91 15.75 -1.88
C TYR A 244 8.85 16.39 -0.86
N ASP A 245 10.07 16.74 -1.28
CA ASP A 245 11.12 17.26 -0.42
C ASP A 245 10.68 18.43 0.50
N PRO A 246 9.85 19.40 0.08
CA PRO A 246 9.39 20.47 0.98
C PRO A 246 8.69 20.00 2.26
N VAL A 247 8.01 18.84 2.23
CA VAL A 247 7.39 18.25 3.44
C VAL A 247 8.45 17.73 4.40
N ILE A 248 9.51 17.11 3.86
CA ILE A 248 10.64 16.61 4.64
C ILE A 248 11.45 17.79 5.18
N ASP A 249 11.71 18.78 4.36
CA ASP A 249 12.50 19.95 4.72
C ASP A 249 11.82 20.78 5.83
N MET A 250 10.48 20.93 5.79
CA MET A 250 9.75 21.55 6.89
C MET A 250 9.98 20.85 8.23
N LEU A 251 10.01 19.51 8.24
CA LEU A 251 10.25 18.73 9.46
C LEU A 251 11.72 18.82 9.90
N ARG A 252 12.66 18.86 8.96
CA ARG A 252 14.09 19.03 9.25
C ARG A 252 14.41 20.41 9.81
N GLU A 253 13.83 21.46 9.20
CA GLU A 253 13.94 22.84 9.72
C GLU A 253 13.38 22.90 11.13
N ALA A 254 12.19 22.34 11.36
CA ALA A 254 11.58 22.30 12.69
C ALA A 254 12.43 21.52 13.71
N ALA A 255 13.15 20.48 13.27
CA ALA A 255 14.04 19.71 14.14
C ALA A 255 15.24 20.52 14.63
N MET A 256 15.79 21.40 13.80
CA MET A 256 16.98 22.20 14.08
C MET A 256 16.70 23.58 14.67
N ASP A 257 15.48 24.08 14.54
CA ASP A 257 15.11 25.41 14.99
C ASP A 257 14.89 25.46 16.53
N ASP A 258 15.72 26.14 17.25
CA ASP A 258 15.67 26.23 18.72
C ASP A 258 14.37 26.82 19.27
N THR A 259 13.66 27.59 18.48
CA THR A 259 12.39 28.17 18.84
C THR A 259 11.17 27.27 18.66
N VAL A 260 11.34 26.13 18.01
CA VAL A 260 10.32 25.08 17.91
C VAL A 260 10.23 24.32 19.22
N ILE A 261 9.00 24.18 19.72
CA ILE A 261 8.70 23.54 21.00
C ILE A 261 8.22 22.11 20.82
N SER A 262 7.29 21.93 19.85
CA SER A 262 6.68 20.62 19.66
C SER A 262 6.27 20.35 18.21
N ILE A 263 6.25 19.06 17.87
CA ILE A 263 5.75 18.53 16.61
C ILE A 263 4.73 17.45 16.91
N LYS A 264 3.51 17.58 16.40
CA LYS A 264 2.47 16.56 16.44
C LYS A 264 2.15 16.11 15.00
N ILE A 265 2.15 14.80 14.74
CA ILE A 265 1.96 14.28 13.38
C ILE A 265 1.21 12.95 13.40
N THR A 266 0.38 12.71 12.38
CA THR A 266 -0.26 11.40 12.17
C THR A 266 0.56 10.57 11.19
N ALA A 267 0.70 9.27 11.42
CA ALA A 267 1.36 8.33 10.54
C ALA A 267 0.45 7.12 10.27
N TYR A 268 0.37 6.69 9.02
CA TYR A 268 -0.48 5.58 8.60
C TYR A 268 0.32 4.47 7.90
N ARG A 269 1.08 4.83 6.88
CA ARG A 269 1.99 3.96 6.13
C ARG A 269 3.34 4.61 6.03
N LEU A 270 4.33 4.02 6.65
CA LEU A 270 5.69 4.53 6.66
C LEU A 270 6.55 3.78 5.64
N ALA A 271 7.51 4.45 5.04
CA ALA A 271 8.51 3.80 4.22
C ALA A 271 9.47 2.99 5.12
N SER A 272 10.02 1.90 4.60
CA SER A 272 11.00 1.06 5.33
C SER A 272 12.25 1.85 5.77
N ASN A 273 12.61 2.90 5.03
CA ASN A 273 13.66 3.85 5.38
C ASN A 273 13.06 5.27 5.25
N SER A 274 12.24 5.65 6.22
CA SER A 274 11.44 6.86 6.17
C SER A 274 12.26 8.10 6.54
N LYS A 275 12.41 9.02 5.58
CA LYS A 275 13.02 10.34 5.81
C LYS A 275 12.18 11.20 6.76
N VAL A 276 10.87 11.00 6.77
CA VAL A 276 9.94 11.66 7.70
C VAL A 276 10.25 11.24 9.14
N ILE A 277 10.34 9.93 9.41
CA ILE A 277 10.66 9.43 10.76
C ILE A 277 12.06 9.87 11.19
N ASN A 278 13.04 9.81 10.30
CA ASN A 278 14.39 10.29 10.60
C ASN A 278 14.41 11.78 11.02
N ALA A 279 13.58 12.63 10.38
CA ALA A 279 13.45 14.03 10.78
C ALA A 279 12.78 14.17 12.15
N LEU A 280 11.81 13.34 12.49
CA LEU A 280 11.15 13.34 13.81
C LEU A 280 12.08 12.85 14.93
N ILE A 281 12.89 11.81 14.67
CA ILE A 281 13.94 11.35 15.59
C ILE A 281 14.95 12.47 15.84
N ASN A 282 15.40 13.15 14.77
CA ASN A 282 16.28 14.28 14.89
C ASN A 282 15.67 15.39 15.75
N ALA A 283 14.38 15.68 15.58
CA ALA A 283 13.67 16.66 16.41
C ALA A 283 13.64 16.26 17.89
N ALA A 284 13.35 14.99 18.19
CA ALA A 284 13.35 14.48 19.58
C ALA A 284 14.75 14.59 20.21
N ARG A 285 15.80 14.18 19.49
CA ARG A 285 17.19 14.29 19.93
C ARG A 285 17.64 15.73 20.16
N ASN A 286 17.05 16.71 19.43
CA ASN A 286 17.24 18.14 19.64
C ASN A 286 16.29 18.73 20.70
N GLY A 287 15.69 17.91 21.57
CA GLY A 287 14.91 18.34 22.72
C GLY A 287 13.48 18.81 22.39
N LYS A 288 12.98 18.59 21.16
CA LYS A 288 11.60 18.94 20.81
C LYS A 288 10.62 17.88 21.35
N LYS A 289 9.44 18.33 21.83
CA LYS A 289 8.38 17.39 22.20
C LYS A 289 7.73 16.85 20.93
N VAL A 290 8.04 15.60 20.57
CA VAL A 290 7.48 14.94 19.38
C VAL A 290 6.38 13.97 19.79
N THR A 291 5.21 14.09 19.17
CA THR A 291 4.08 13.17 19.35
C THR A 291 3.65 12.64 17.99
N VAL A 292 3.68 11.34 17.81
CA VAL A 292 3.23 10.65 16.60
C VAL A 292 1.99 9.83 16.92
N PHE A 293 0.89 10.08 16.22
CA PHE A 293 -0.24 9.16 16.22
C PHE A 293 -0.06 8.13 15.11
N LEU A 294 0.23 6.89 15.48
CA LEU A 294 0.51 5.80 14.55
C LEU A 294 -0.70 4.86 14.42
N GLU A 295 -1.24 4.74 13.20
CA GLU A 295 -2.31 3.78 12.92
C GLU A 295 -1.74 2.38 12.69
N LEU A 296 -1.91 1.48 13.64
CA LEU A 296 -1.41 0.11 13.56
C LEU A 296 -2.26 -0.81 12.65
N LYS A 297 -3.53 -0.46 12.39
CA LYS A 297 -4.43 -1.23 11.50
C LYS A 297 -4.23 -0.91 10.02
N ALA A 298 -3.04 -0.43 9.61
CA ALA A 298 -2.69 -0.23 8.22
C ALA A 298 -2.49 -1.59 7.55
N ARG A 299 -3.49 -2.08 6.82
CA ARG A 299 -3.50 -3.44 6.25
C ARG A 299 -2.21 -3.74 5.48
N PHE A 300 -1.53 -4.82 5.86
CA PHE A 300 -0.22 -5.31 5.38
C PHE A 300 1.02 -4.52 5.84
N ASP A 301 0.86 -3.44 6.59
CA ASP A 301 1.98 -2.65 7.14
C ASP A 301 2.02 -2.72 8.68
N GLU A 302 1.19 -3.58 9.29
CA GLU A 302 1.04 -3.66 10.75
C GLU A 302 2.37 -4.02 11.45
N GLU A 303 3.13 -4.96 10.87
CA GLU A 303 4.42 -5.42 11.42
C GLU A 303 5.47 -4.30 11.33
N ALA A 304 5.57 -3.65 10.16
CA ALA A 304 6.49 -2.53 9.97
C ALA A 304 6.12 -1.33 10.86
N ASN A 305 4.83 -1.08 11.07
CA ASN A 305 4.39 -0.01 11.97
C ASN A 305 4.69 -0.32 13.44
N LEU A 306 4.65 -1.59 13.86
CA LEU A 306 5.08 -1.99 15.22
C LEU A 306 6.58 -1.80 15.42
N GLU A 307 7.41 -2.16 14.43
CA GLU A 307 8.86 -1.91 14.47
C GLU A 307 9.15 -0.42 14.59
N TRP A 308 8.52 0.41 13.77
CA TRP A 308 8.67 1.87 13.84
C TRP A 308 8.21 2.45 15.18
N LYS A 309 7.13 1.88 15.77
CA LYS A 309 6.70 2.28 17.11
C LYS A 309 7.82 2.10 18.13
N THR A 310 8.41 0.91 18.19
CA THR A 310 9.51 0.60 19.11
C THR A 310 10.68 1.56 18.91
N ILE A 311 11.15 1.73 17.68
CA ILE A 311 12.26 2.64 17.36
C ILE A 311 11.96 4.08 17.81
N MET A 312 10.76 4.58 17.54
CA MET A 312 10.39 5.96 17.91
C MET A 312 10.32 6.15 19.43
N GLU A 313 9.81 5.15 20.16
CA GLU A 313 9.73 5.21 21.64
C GLU A 313 11.13 5.17 22.27
N GLU A 314 12.05 4.34 21.76
CA GLU A 314 13.45 4.30 22.18
C GLU A 314 14.17 5.63 21.96
N GLU A 315 13.75 6.42 20.97
CA GLU A 315 14.27 7.76 20.66
C GLU A 315 13.54 8.89 21.40
N GLY A 316 12.70 8.54 22.39
CA GLY A 316 11.99 9.53 23.24
C GLY A 316 10.78 10.19 22.59
N ILE A 317 10.27 9.67 21.49
CA ILE A 317 9.05 10.15 20.84
C ILE A 317 7.83 9.55 21.54
N THR A 318 6.85 10.37 21.86
CA THR A 318 5.54 9.91 22.35
C THR A 318 4.76 9.31 21.19
N VAL A 319 4.55 7.97 21.20
CA VAL A 319 3.78 7.29 20.18
C VAL A 319 2.40 6.92 20.70
N LEU A 320 1.37 7.55 20.16
CA LEU A 320 -0.03 7.22 20.42
C LEU A 320 -0.50 6.21 19.37
N VAL A 321 -1.17 5.14 19.79
CA VAL A 321 -1.62 4.07 18.90
C VAL A 321 -3.09 3.77 19.08
N GLY A 322 -3.76 3.61 17.96
CA GLY A 322 -5.06 2.95 17.84
C GLY A 322 -6.18 3.44 18.76
N ILE A 323 -7.34 3.71 18.18
CA ILE A 323 -8.60 3.84 18.93
C ILE A 323 -9.40 2.57 18.66
N PRO A 324 -9.92 1.85 19.67
CA PRO A 324 -10.78 0.70 19.47
C PRO A 324 -11.94 1.04 18.52
N ASN A 325 -12.25 0.12 17.61
CA ASN A 325 -13.35 0.22 16.64
C ASN A 325 -13.31 1.46 15.72
N MET A 326 -12.22 2.23 15.73
CA MET A 326 -11.99 3.38 14.86
C MET A 326 -10.65 3.24 14.14
N LYS A 327 -10.60 3.68 12.88
CA LYS A 327 -9.37 3.77 12.10
C LYS A 327 -9.04 5.24 11.88
N VAL A 328 -7.86 5.67 12.32
CA VAL A 328 -7.39 7.05 12.12
C VAL A 328 -6.69 7.15 10.77
N HIS A 329 -7.35 7.75 9.81
CA HIS A 329 -6.86 7.91 8.43
C HIS A 329 -6.50 9.36 8.06
N ALA A 330 -6.57 10.29 9.02
CA ALA A 330 -6.17 11.69 8.82
C ALA A 330 -4.66 11.81 8.56
N LYS A 331 -4.24 12.81 7.78
CA LYS A 331 -2.84 13.16 7.54
C LYS A 331 -2.64 14.60 7.90
N LEU A 332 -2.18 14.80 9.12
CA LEU A 332 -2.03 16.10 9.79
C LEU A 332 -0.63 16.25 10.37
N CYS A 333 -0.12 17.47 10.34
CA CYS A 333 1.05 17.87 11.10
C CYS A 333 0.80 19.26 11.72
N VAL A 334 1.12 19.39 12.99
CA VAL A 334 1.09 20.68 13.70
C VAL A 334 2.43 20.90 14.39
N ILE A 335 3.11 21.96 14.03
CA ILE A 335 4.37 22.38 14.62
C ILE A 335 4.09 23.65 15.43
N GLN A 336 4.56 23.67 16.67
CA GLN A 336 4.46 24.82 17.55
C GLN A 336 5.82 25.49 17.71
N LYS A 337 5.88 26.78 17.44
CA LYS A 337 7.08 27.61 17.49
C LYS A 337 6.84 28.88 18.28
N LYS A 338 7.85 29.30 19.02
CA LYS A 338 7.82 30.60 19.77
C LYS A 338 8.46 31.68 18.90
N VAL A 339 7.67 32.68 18.52
CA VAL A 339 8.12 33.84 17.73
C VAL A 339 7.84 35.10 18.52
N LYS A 340 8.86 35.86 18.87
CA LYS A 340 8.72 37.09 19.68
C LYS A 340 7.84 36.87 20.92
N ASN A 341 8.09 35.83 21.69
CA ASN A 341 7.32 35.40 22.87
C ASN A 341 5.85 34.99 22.61
N LYS A 342 5.39 34.95 21.37
CA LYS A 342 4.07 34.44 20.99
C LYS A 342 4.18 33.02 20.45
N LEU A 343 3.21 32.16 20.78
CA LEU A 343 3.11 30.84 20.24
C LEU A 343 2.46 30.91 18.85
N VAL A 344 3.17 30.42 17.84
CA VAL A 344 2.71 30.31 16.46
C VAL A 344 2.60 28.85 16.11
N GLN A 345 1.53 28.49 15.42
CA GLN A 345 1.31 27.15 14.90
C GLN A 345 1.35 27.17 13.36
N TYR A 346 2.00 26.19 12.78
CA TYR A 346 2.01 25.95 11.35
C TYR A 346 2.12 24.44 11.09
N GLY A 347 1.91 24.03 9.87
CA GLY A 347 2.00 22.62 9.54
C GLY A 347 1.34 22.29 8.21
N PHE A 348 0.78 21.10 8.10
CA PHE A 348 0.08 20.69 6.90
C PHE A 348 -1.15 19.80 7.16
N ILE A 349 -2.04 19.82 6.17
CA ILE A 349 -3.18 18.90 6.02
C ILE A 349 -3.04 18.26 4.64
N SER A 350 -3.04 16.92 4.58
CA SER A 350 -2.80 16.19 3.33
C SER A 350 -3.87 15.15 3.05
N THR A 351 -4.15 14.88 1.77
CA THR A 351 -4.94 13.72 1.33
C THR A 351 -4.08 12.46 1.25
N GLY A 352 -2.77 12.60 1.05
CA GLY A 352 -1.79 11.53 0.87
C GLY A 352 -1.09 11.11 2.13
N ASN A 353 -0.65 9.85 2.18
CA ASN A 353 0.15 9.32 3.28
C ASN A 353 1.53 9.99 3.34
N LEU A 354 2.11 10.03 4.54
CA LEU A 354 3.47 10.52 4.77
C LEU A 354 4.51 9.45 4.38
N ASN A 355 4.62 9.23 3.08
CA ASN A 355 5.48 8.21 2.51
C ASN A 355 6.04 8.71 1.18
N GLU A 356 7.31 9.02 1.17
CA GLU A 356 8.04 9.59 0.04
C GLU A 356 8.11 8.65 -1.19
N LYS A 357 7.94 7.34 -1.00
CA LYS A 357 7.88 6.37 -2.12
C LYS A 357 6.52 6.43 -2.81
N THR A 358 5.44 6.43 -2.02
CA THR A 358 4.07 6.48 -2.58
C THR A 358 3.75 7.87 -3.16
N ALA A 359 4.33 8.95 -2.65
CA ALA A 359 4.19 10.30 -3.19
C ALA A 359 4.69 10.43 -4.65
N LYS A 360 5.51 9.50 -5.14
CA LYS A 360 5.96 9.44 -6.54
C LYS A 360 4.95 8.81 -7.50
N ILE A 361 3.89 8.20 -6.97
CA ILE A 361 2.94 7.38 -7.74
C ILE A 361 1.50 7.82 -7.48
N TYR A 362 1.19 8.32 -6.28
CA TYR A 362 -0.16 8.69 -5.86
C TYR A 362 -0.41 10.17 -6.11
N ALA A 363 -1.51 10.48 -6.80
CA ALA A 363 -1.97 11.84 -6.97
C ALA A 363 -2.69 12.31 -5.70
N ASP A 364 -2.01 13.19 -4.95
CA ASP A 364 -2.48 13.71 -3.67
C ASP A 364 -2.19 15.20 -3.53
N HIS A 365 -2.90 15.84 -2.61
CA HIS A 365 -2.69 17.24 -2.24
C HIS A 365 -2.14 17.37 -0.82
N CYS A 366 -1.31 18.39 -0.59
CA CYS A 366 -0.80 18.72 0.72
C CYS A 366 -0.84 20.25 0.90
N LEU A 367 -1.72 20.74 1.76
CA LEU A 367 -1.83 22.16 2.12
C LEU A 367 -0.88 22.45 3.28
N MET A 368 0.18 23.20 3.03
CA MET A 368 1.07 23.76 4.04
C MET A 368 0.55 25.13 4.45
N THR A 369 0.27 25.35 5.73
CA THR A 369 -0.44 26.54 6.20
C THR A 369 -0.06 26.96 7.62
N LYS A 370 -0.21 28.24 7.89
CA LYS A 370 -0.22 28.86 9.23
C LYS A 370 -1.62 29.32 9.67
N ASN A 371 -2.64 28.96 8.92
CA ASN A 371 -4.00 29.41 9.25
C ASN A 371 -4.35 28.97 10.67
N VAL A 372 -4.56 29.97 11.54
CA VAL A 372 -4.73 29.76 12.96
C VAL A 372 -5.92 28.86 13.28
N THR A 373 -7.02 29.04 12.54
CA THR A 373 -8.23 28.23 12.75
C THR A 373 -8.00 26.79 12.40
N LEU A 374 -7.40 26.51 11.23
CA LEU A 374 -7.11 25.15 10.78
C LEU A 374 -6.11 24.45 11.72
N MET A 375 -5.05 25.14 12.14
CA MET A 375 -4.03 24.57 13.03
C MET A 375 -4.58 24.35 14.45
N ASN A 376 -5.42 25.22 14.97
CA ASN A 376 -6.09 25.03 16.25
C ASN A 376 -7.05 23.82 16.18
N GLU A 377 -7.83 23.68 15.10
CA GLU A 377 -8.72 22.55 14.92
C GLU A 377 -7.92 21.24 14.77
N ALA A 378 -6.83 21.23 14.01
CA ALA A 378 -5.92 20.09 13.90
C ALA A 378 -5.31 19.71 15.26
N ASN A 379 -4.88 20.70 16.06
CA ASN A 379 -4.36 20.43 17.41
C ASN A 379 -5.43 19.86 18.35
N ARG A 380 -6.69 20.28 18.21
CA ARG A 380 -7.82 19.69 18.97
C ARG A 380 -8.04 18.23 18.59
N ILE A 381 -7.85 17.87 17.32
CA ILE A 381 -7.88 16.45 16.89
C ILE A 381 -6.79 15.66 17.61
N PHE A 382 -5.54 16.15 17.66
CA PHE A 382 -4.47 15.48 18.39
C PHE A 382 -4.77 15.33 19.90
N ASN A 383 -5.36 16.34 20.53
CA ASN A 383 -5.76 16.25 21.93
C ASN A 383 -6.85 15.19 22.15
N TYR A 384 -7.84 15.11 21.26
CA TYR A 384 -8.84 14.06 21.29
C TYR A 384 -8.23 12.67 21.11
N LEU A 385 -7.32 12.51 20.13
CA LEU A 385 -6.64 11.23 19.87
C LEU A 385 -5.77 10.79 21.06
N GLY A 386 -5.23 11.74 21.82
CA GLY A 386 -4.41 11.44 23.00
C GLY A 386 -5.19 11.13 24.28
N ASN A 387 -6.45 11.56 24.37
CA ASN A 387 -7.27 11.46 25.59
C ASN A 387 -8.58 10.68 25.39
N TRP A 388 -8.69 9.93 24.31
CA TRP A 388 -9.92 9.21 23.95
C TRP A 388 -10.40 8.23 25.05
N GLU A 389 -9.48 7.65 25.81
CA GLU A 389 -9.79 6.71 26.93
C GLU A 389 -10.44 7.39 28.13
N GLN A 390 -10.20 8.68 28.31
CA GLN A 390 -10.70 9.44 29.46
C GLN A 390 -12.16 9.90 29.28
N GLY A 391 -12.81 9.46 28.18
CA GLY A 391 -14.21 9.82 27.91
C GLY A 391 -14.41 11.30 27.59
N ASP A 392 -13.35 11.99 27.18
CA ASP A 392 -13.41 13.43 26.85
C ASP A 392 -14.45 13.69 25.77
N LYS A 393 -15.16 14.80 25.98
CA LYS A 393 -16.28 15.25 25.14
C LYS A 393 -15.95 15.12 23.67
N PRO A 394 -16.86 14.60 22.85
CA PRO A 394 -16.65 14.48 21.41
C PRO A 394 -16.15 15.82 20.87
N ILE A 395 -15.34 15.78 19.83
CA ILE A 395 -14.81 16.98 19.14
C ILE A 395 -16.00 17.82 18.65
N VAL A 396 -16.61 18.56 19.55
CA VAL A 396 -17.81 19.36 19.30
C VAL A 396 -17.40 20.66 18.64
N LYS A 397 -18.01 20.97 17.49
CA LYS A 397 -17.92 22.23 16.74
C LYS A 397 -16.56 22.52 16.10
N MET A 398 -16.17 21.67 15.15
CA MET A 398 -15.23 22.05 14.10
C MET A 398 -15.99 22.86 13.03
N ARG A 399 -15.44 23.98 12.59
CA ARG A 399 -16.06 24.85 11.58
C ARG A 399 -15.45 24.68 10.20
N ASN A 400 -14.14 24.40 10.17
CA ASN A 400 -13.36 24.34 8.94
C ASN A 400 -12.90 22.92 8.61
N LEU A 401 -12.73 22.05 9.61
CA LEU A 401 -12.40 20.64 9.40
C LEU A 401 -13.64 19.78 9.59
N LEU A 402 -13.94 18.96 8.58
CA LEU A 402 -14.98 17.94 8.64
C LEU A 402 -14.37 16.61 9.05
N ILE A 403 -14.93 16.00 10.09
CA ILE A 403 -14.40 14.77 10.70
C ILE A 403 -15.43 13.65 10.59
N SER A 404 -15.04 12.55 9.98
CA SER A 404 -15.80 11.30 10.02
C SER A 404 -15.45 10.52 11.30
N PRO A 405 -16.45 9.91 11.99
CA PRO A 405 -17.90 9.90 11.71
C PRO A 405 -18.70 11.06 12.34
N ILE A 406 -18.02 12.08 12.86
CA ILE A 406 -18.61 13.08 13.78
C ILE A 406 -19.57 14.05 13.04
N ASN A 407 -19.05 14.83 12.08
CA ASN A 407 -19.81 15.88 11.39
C ASN A 407 -19.72 15.87 9.86
N MET A 408 -18.89 14.99 9.28
CA MET A 408 -18.62 15.03 7.85
C MET A 408 -19.88 14.72 7.01
N ARG A 409 -20.67 13.69 7.38
CA ARG A 409 -21.87 13.31 6.60
C ARG A 409 -22.92 14.42 6.66
N SER A 410 -23.24 14.94 7.85
CA SER A 410 -24.21 16.02 7.99
C SER A 410 -23.81 17.28 7.22
N ALA A 411 -22.55 17.66 7.31
CA ALA A 411 -22.03 18.83 6.56
C ALA A 411 -22.11 18.63 5.04
N PHE A 412 -21.85 17.44 4.52
CA PHE A 412 -22.03 17.16 3.08
C PHE A 412 -23.50 17.20 2.69
N MET A 413 -24.40 16.69 3.53
CA MET A 413 -25.85 16.78 3.28
C MET A 413 -26.30 18.24 3.21
N ASP A 414 -25.83 19.09 4.13
CA ASP A 414 -26.16 20.52 4.14
C ASP A 414 -25.62 21.24 2.90
N LEU A 415 -24.39 20.90 2.46
CA LEU A 415 -23.80 21.47 1.25
C LEU A 415 -24.55 21.03 -0.02
N ILE A 416 -24.95 19.77 -0.12
CA ILE A 416 -25.79 19.27 -1.23
C ILE A 416 -27.13 19.99 -1.24
N GLU A 417 -27.77 20.16 -0.08
CA GLU A 417 -29.05 20.85 0.01
C GLU A 417 -28.93 22.32 -0.41
N LYS A 418 -27.83 23.01 -0.08
CA LYS A 418 -27.56 24.38 -0.58
C LYS A 418 -27.55 24.44 -2.11
N GLU A 419 -26.86 23.49 -2.77
CA GLU A 419 -26.84 23.43 -4.23
C GLU A 419 -28.25 23.16 -4.81
N ILE A 420 -29.06 22.32 -4.15
CA ILE A 420 -30.45 22.12 -4.52
C ILE A 420 -31.25 23.41 -4.45
N GLN A 421 -31.10 24.18 -3.39
CA GLN A 421 -31.80 25.46 -3.23
C GLN A 421 -31.34 26.50 -4.26
N ILE A 422 -30.04 26.52 -4.62
CA ILE A 422 -29.51 27.38 -5.67
C ILE A 422 -30.16 27.03 -7.03
N ALA A 423 -30.20 25.75 -7.38
CA ALA A 423 -30.80 25.26 -8.61
C ALA A 423 -32.31 25.55 -8.69
N LYS A 424 -33.05 25.37 -7.57
CA LYS A 424 -34.49 25.69 -7.49
C LYS A 424 -34.78 27.18 -7.70
N LYS A 425 -33.85 28.06 -7.37
CA LYS A 425 -33.95 29.50 -7.65
C LYS A 425 -33.59 29.88 -9.07
N GLY A 426 -33.27 28.89 -9.94
CA GLY A 426 -32.91 29.12 -11.33
C GLY A 426 -31.45 29.46 -11.58
N TYR A 427 -30.59 29.42 -10.58
CA TYR A 427 -29.17 29.65 -10.72
C TYR A 427 -28.41 28.38 -11.14
N VAL A 428 -27.24 28.56 -11.73
CA VAL A 428 -26.33 27.45 -12.05
C VAL A 428 -25.82 26.85 -10.73
N ALA A 429 -25.95 25.54 -10.59
CA ALA A 429 -25.48 24.79 -9.43
C ALA A 429 -24.75 23.51 -9.89
N SER A 430 -23.61 23.22 -9.30
CA SER A 430 -22.87 22.03 -9.65
C SER A 430 -22.13 21.42 -8.47
N ILE A 431 -22.00 20.09 -8.49
CA ILE A 431 -21.25 19.30 -7.51
C ILE A 431 -20.24 18.45 -8.28
N THR A 432 -18.96 18.62 -7.99
CA THR A 432 -17.90 17.75 -8.52
C THR A 432 -17.28 16.95 -7.39
N VAL A 433 -17.28 15.63 -7.50
CA VAL A 433 -16.81 14.70 -6.46
C VAL A 433 -15.70 13.82 -7.02
N LYS A 434 -14.49 13.94 -6.50
CA LYS A 434 -13.37 13.04 -6.77
C LYS A 434 -13.07 12.22 -5.53
N LEU A 435 -13.26 10.90 -5.60
CA LEU A 435 -13.08 9.95 -4.49
C LEU A 435 -12.45 8.64 -4.96
N ASN A 436 -11.93 7.86 -3.99
CA ASN A 436 -11.55 6.49 -4.26
C ASN A 436 -12.75 5.59 -4.54
N SER A 437 -13.78 5.71 -3.69
CA SER A 437 -15.03 4.95 -3.80
C SER A 437 -16.19 5.80 -3.29
N LEU A 438 -17.38 5.57 -3.81
CA LEU A 438 -18.61 6.20 -3.37
C LEU A 438 -19.70 5.12 -3.22
N THR A 439 -19.94 4.72 -1.96
CA THR A 439 -20.81 3.60 -1.59
C THR A 439 -21.83 3.95 -0.51
N ASP A 440 -21.76 5.16 0.08
CA ASP A 440 -22.70 5.63 1.09
C ASP A 440 -24.05 5.92 0.44
N THR A 441 -25.05 5.10 0.79
CA THR A 441 -26.40 5.16 0.19
C THR A 441 -27.10 6.47 0.47
N ILE A 442 -26.91 7.05 1.66
CA ILE A 442 -27.55 8.32 2.06
C ILE A 442 -27.02 9.47 1.20
N LEU A 443 -25.70 9.53 1.00
CA LEU A 443 -25.10 10.55 0.15
C LEU A 443 -25.44 10.34 -1.33
N LEU A 444 -25.52 9.11 -1.81
CA LEU A 444 -25.95 8.81 -3.16
C LEU A 444 -27.40 9.27 -3.40
N ASP A 445 -28.33 8.99 -2.47
CA ASP A 445 -29.70 9.46 -2.56
C ASP A 445 -29.82 10.98 -2.55
N ALA A 446 -28.97 11.66 -1.77
CA ALA A 446 -28.89 13.12 -1.78
C ALA A 446 -28.40 13.67 -3.13
N LEU A 447 -27.39 13.04 -3.75
CA LEU A 447 -26.94 13.40 -5.09
C LEU A 447 -28.02 13.15 -6.16
N TYR A 448 -28.80 12.09 -6.07
CA TYR A 448 -29.95 11.88 -6.96
C TYR A 448 -31.01 12.97 -6.80
N LYS A 449 -31.32 13.38 -5.57
CA LYS A 449 -32.23 14.50 -5.30
C LYS A 449 -31.70 15.79 -5.91
N ALA A 450 -30.38 16.05 -5.79
CA ALA A 450 -29.73 17.22 -6.39
C ALA A 450 -29.87 17.22 -7.92
N VAL A 451 -29.64 16.09 -8.58
CA VAL A 451 -29.84 15.96 -10.04
C VAL A 451 -31.28 16.22 -10.46
N LYS A 452 -32.26 15.66 -9.71
CA LYS A 452 -33.67 15.90 -9.98
C LYS A 452 -34.04 17.39 -9.84
N ALA A 453 -33.39 18.11 -8.93
CA ALA A 453 -33.57 19.55 -8.77
C ALA A 453 -32.86 20.43 -9.81
N GLY A 454 -32.04 19.84 -10.68
CA GLY A 454 -31.34 20.55 -11.75
C GLY A 454 -29.84 20.77 -11.52
N VAL A 455 -29.27 20.30 -10.40
CA VAL A 455 -27.83 20.39 -10.12
C VAL A 455 -27.03 19.48 -11.07
N LYS A 456 -25.96 19.99 -11.64
CA LYS A 456 -25.03 19.20 -12.45
C LYS A 456 -24.08 18.44 -11.52
N VAL A 457 -24.06 17.09 -11.62
CA VAL A 457 -23.21 16.25 -10.79
C VAL A 457 -22.14 15.57 -11.63
N ASN A 458 -20.86 15.81 -11.29
CA ASN A 458 -19.70 15.19 -11.91
C ASN A 458 -19.00 14.28 -10.88
N LEU A 459 -18.78 13.03 -11.23
CA LEU A 459 -18.12 12.04 -10.38
C LEU A 459 -16.84 11.54 -11.03
N ILE A 460 -15.73 11.59 -10.30
CA ILE A 460 -14.43 11.02 -10.69
C ILE A 460 -14.09 9.95 -9.66
N ILE A 461 -14.46 8.70 -9.96
CA ILE A 461 -14.36 7.58 -9.00
C ILE A 461 -13.48 6.48 -9.61
N ARG A 462 -12.35 6.18 -8.98
CA ARG A 462 -11.42 5.16 -9.48
C ARG A 462 -11.72 3.73 -9.02
N GLY A 463 -12.45 3.57 -7.93
CA GLY A 463 -12.78 2.28 -7.32
C GLY A 463 -14.28 1.97 -7.40
N ILE A 464 -14.87 1.60 -6.29
CA ILE A 464 -16.26 1.16 -6.24
C ILE A 464 -17.22 2.36 -6.32
N LEU A 465 -18.15 2.30 -7.24
CA LEU A 465 -19.27 3.21 -7.36
C LEU A 465 -20.56 2.39 -7.40
N THR A 466 -21.41 2.54 -6.37
CA THR A 466 -22.71 1.83 -6.28
C THR A 466 -23.88 2.63 -6.85
N LEU A 467 -23.62 3.42 -7.89
CA LEU A 467 -24.63 4.19 -8.60
C LEU A 467 -25.56 3.24 -9.39
N LYS A 468 -26.86 3.25 -9.09
CA LYS A 468 -27.84 2.56 -9.93
C LYS A 468 -28.00 3.30 -11.26
N ARG A 469 -27.89 2.57 -12.36
CA ARG A 469 -28.26 3.08 -13.67
C ARG A 469 -29.79 3.16 -13.71
N THR A 470 -30.34 4.35 -13.57
CA THR A 470 -31.78 4.55 -13.73
C THR A 470 -32.09 4.81 -15.21
N ASN A 471 -33.09 4.14 -15.75
CA ASN A 471 -33.62 4.39 -17.10
C ASN A 471 -34.45 5.70 -17.20
N GLU A 472 -34.50 6.49 -16.13
CA GLU A 472 -35.23 7.75 -16.08
C GLU A 472 -34.57 8.81 -16.95
N LYS A 473 -35.37 9.61 -17.65
CA LYS A 473 -34.95 10.72 -18.53
C LYS A 473 -33.99 11.75 -17.85
N ASN A 474 -33.86 11.72 -16.52
CA ASN A 474 -33.00 12.60 -15.75
C ASN A 474 -31.60 12.00 -15.44
N ALA A 475 -31.32 10.75 -15.84
CA ALA A 475 -30.03 10.10 -15.65
C ALA A 475 -28.88 10.79 -16.42
N GLY A 476 -29.20 11.60 -17.41
CA GLY A 476 -28.22 12.32 -18.24
C GLY A 476 -27.47 13.47 -17.55
N LYS A 477 -27.82 13.82 -16.30
CA LYS A 477 -27.18 14.91 -15.57
C LYS A 477 -26.05 14.47 -14.59
N ILE A 478 -25.86 13.16 -14.39
CA ILE A 478 -24.71 12.61 -13.67
C ILE A 478 -23.67 12.17 -14.69
N ASN A 479 -22.54 12.85 -14.68
CA ASN A 479 -21.38 12.44 -15.46
C ASN A 479 -20.41 11.69 -14.51
N ALA A 480 -20.17 10.41 -14.76
CA ALA A 480 -19.28 9.59 -13.96
C ALA A 480 -18.15 9.03 -14.82
N ILE A 481 -16.91 9.33 -14.44
CA ILE A 481 -15.70 8.82 -15.08
C ILE A 481 -14.77 8.18 -14.07
N SER A 482 -13.88 7.32 -14.57
CA SER A 482 -12.73 6.79 -13.83
C SER A 482 -11.45 7.16 -14.57
N ILE A 483 -10.44 7.60 -13.84
CA ILE A 483 -9.11 7.87 -14.38
C ILE A 483 -8.20 6.73 -13.93
N VAL A 484 -7.71 5.97 -14.90
CA VAL A 484 -6.78 4.86 -14.71
C VAL A 484 -5.66 5.05 -15.71
N ASP A 485 -4.45 5.28 -15.21
CA ASP A 485 -3.27 5.38 -16.08
C ASP A 485 -1.97 5.46 -15.26
N GLN A 486 -1.14 6.43 -15.57
CA GLN A 486 0.23 6.62 -15.09
C GLN A 486 0.33 6.74 -13.56
N TYR A 487 -0.65 7.39 -12.93
CA TYR A 487 -0.69 7.65 -11.50
C TYR A 487 -1.97 7.12 -10.85
N LEU A 488 -1.89 6.80 -9.57
CA LEU A 488 -3.06 6.43 -8.79
C LEU A 488 -3.79 7.67 -8.31
N GLU A 489 -4.99 7.91 -8.83
CA GLU A 489 -5.85 9.02 -8.43
C GLU A 489 -6.37 8.81 -7.00
N HIS A 490 -5.66 9.37 -6.01
CA HIS A 490 -5.89 9.07 -4.60
C HIS A 490 -6.51 10.22 -3.80
N ALA A 491 -6.35 11.45 -4.25
CA ALA A 491 -6.90 12.62 -3.58
C ALA A 491 -8.44 12.57 -3.50
N ARG A 492 -8.99 13.01 -2.37
CA ARG A 492 -10.42 13.25 -2.19
C ARG A 492 -10.66 14.74 -2.28
N VAL A 493 -11.43 15.14 -3.28
CA VAL A 493 -11.77 16.54 -3.53
C VAL A 493 -13.26 16.64 -3.84
N ILE A 494 -13.94 17.55 -3.17
CA ILE A 494 -15.36 17.82 -3.40
C ILE A 494 -15.51 19.33 -3.60
N ILE A 495 -16.18 19.71 -4.67
CA ILE A 495 -16.42 21.09 -5.05
C ILE A 495 -17.92 21.32 -5.16
N PHE A 496 -18.42 22.29 -4.47
CA PHE A 496 -19.79 22.83 -4.56
C PHE A 496 -19.70 24.21 -5.21
N ASN A 497 -20.52 24.46 -6.25
CA ASN A 497 -20.41 25.70 -7.04
C ASN A 497 -21.77 26.09 -7.67
#